data_08eb8e00e842b7981772fc8ace239000
#
_entry.id   08eb8e00e842b7981772fc8ace239000
#
_cell.length_a   1.000
_cell.length_b   1.000
_cell.length_c   1.000
_cell.angle_alpha   90.00
_cell.angle_beta   90.00
_cell.angle_gamma   90.00
#
_symmetry.space_group_name_H-M   'P 1'
#
loop_
_entity.id
_entity.type
_entity.pdbx_description
1 polymer ?
#
loop_
_entity_poly.entity_id
_entity_poly.type
_entity_poly.pdbx_seq_one_letter_code
_entity_poly.pdbx_strand_id
1 'polypeptide(L)'
;MLWFQDLTPSPLNQQPLSKMLPEKLTFSPLSRRQIEADFSGGHITSDAGLLLLREVDKQHRLTQRLASVLNDSRNPVLVRHKLETMTRQRVFGVAAGYEDLNDHEALRFDQALQTAVGKERDLAGKSTLCRMEQQVTRQSVVKAHELLWQHFIEQHETPPKEIVLDFDGTDIPVHGDQPGKF
;
A
#
# COMPACT_ATOMS: atom_id res chain seq x y z
N MET A 1 -7.29 4.10 14.91
CA MET A 1 -6.31 4.57 15.89
C MET A 1 -5.23 3.53 16.02
N LEU A 2 -4.00 3.88 15.69
CA LEU A 2 -2.85 2.98 15.68
C LEU A 2 -1.93 3.34 16.83
N TRP A 3 -1.66 2.38 17.68
CA TRP A 3 -0.65 2.49 18.72
C TRP A 3 0.47 1.52 18.45
N PHE A 4 1.69 2.03 18.52
CA PHE A 4 2.89 1.21 18.61
C PHE A 4 3.29 1.23 20.08
N GLN A 5 3.01 0.17 20.83
CA GLN A 5 3.46 0.04 22.20
C GLN A 5 4.79 -0.69 22.28
N ASP A 6 5.80 -0.02 22.84
CA ASP A 6 6.86 -0.70 23.58
C ASP A 6 6.23 -1.13 24.92
N LEU A 7 6.36 -2.42 25.22
CA LEU A 7 5.73 -3.04 26.38
C LEU A 7 6.28 -2.49 27.70
N THR A 8 5.58 -1.52 28.30
CA THR A 8 5.60 -1.28 29.74
C THR A 8 4.17 -1.00 30.22
N PRO A 9 3.68 -1.68 31.27
CA PRO A 9 2.30 -1.51 31.71
C PRO A 9 2.15 -0.32 32.64
N SER A 10 1.10 0.47 32.47
CA SER A 10 0.61 1.41 33.47
C SER A 10 -0.92 1.45 33.52
N PRO A 11 -1.51 1.62 34.69
CA PRO A 11 -2.92 1.41 34.91
C PRO A 11 -3.72 2.70 34.78
N LEU A 12 -4.96 2.64 34.34
CA LEU A 12 -6.09 3.37 34.95
C LEU A 12 -7.40 3.12 34.20
N ASN A 13 -8.33 2.75 35.03
CA ASN A 13 -9.72 2.39 34.86
C ASN A 13 -10.59 3.57 34.39
N GLN A 14 -11.27 3.46 33.25
CA GLN A 14 -12.56 4.13 33.01
C GLN A 14 -13.39 3.36 31.97
N GLN A 15 -14.65 3.15 32.30
CA GLN A 15 -15.62 2.29 31.63
C GLN A 15 -16.27 2.91 30.38
N PRO A 16 -16.98 2.12 29.60
CA PRO A 16 -16.89 2.10 28.13
C PRO A 16 -18.20 2.39 27.40
N LEU A 17 -18.07 2.84 26.19
CA LEU A 17 -19.10 2.72 25.13
C LEU A 17 -18.55 1.81 24.02
N SER A 18 -18.47 0.50 24.23
CA SER A 18 -18.24 -0.41 23.12
C SER A 18 -18.46 -1.88 23.50
N LYS A 19 -19.67 -2.36 23.32
CA LYS A 19 -19.96 -3.80 23.36
C LYS A 19 -20.06 -4.46 21.99
N MET A 20 -19.62 -3.83 20.89
CA MET A 20 -19.80 -4.36 19.54
C MET A 20 -18.52 -4.57 18.72
N LEU A 21 -17.38 -4.10 19.17
CA LEU A 21 -16.09 -4.38 18.51
C LEU A 21 -15.13 -5.01 19.51
N PRO A 22 -14.27 -5.94 19.09
CA PRO A 22 -13.24 -6.44 19.97
C PRO A 22 -12.41 -5.26 20.47
N GLU A 23 -12.07 -5.29 21.76
CA GLU A 23 -11.32 -4.23 22.44
C GLU A 23 -10.00 -3.91 21.72
N LYS A 24 -9.42 -4.91 21.06
CA LYS A 24 -8.21 -4.81 20.25
C LYS A 24 -8.32 -5.65 18.99
N LEU A 25 -7.85 -5.10 17.90
CA LEU A 25 -7.64 -5.80 16.62
C LEU A 25 -6.17 -6.22 16.53
N THR A 26 -5.92 -7.51 16.39
CA THR A 26 -4.56 -8.05 16.26
C THR A 26 -4.26 -8.34 14.79
N PHE A 27 -3.14 -7.84 14.29
CA PHE A 27 -2.67 -8.03 12.92
C PHE A 27 -1.44 -8.94 12.88
N SER A 28 -1.11 -9.44 11.71
CA SER A 28 0.11 -10.24 11.52
C SER A 28 1.36 -9.46 11.95
N PRO A 29 2.24 -10.05 12.78
CA PRO A 29 3.42 -9.36 13.27
C PRO A 29 4.41 -9.02 12.15
N LEU A 30 5.19 -7.97 12.36
CA LEU A 30 6.34 -7.64 11.53
C LEU A 30 7.62 -7.99 12.30
N SER A 31 8.28 -9.07 11.91
CA SER A 31 9.44 -9.60 12.63
C SER A 31 9.12 -9.82 14.12
N ARG A 32 9.76 -9.07 15.02
CA ARG A 32 9.53 -9.10 16.48
C ARG A 32 8.46 -8.13 16.95
N ARG A 33 7.96 -7.25 16.07
CA ARG A 33 6.98 -6.22 16.40
C ARG A 33 5.57 -6.80 16.29
N GLN A 34 4.84 -6.87 17.39
CA GLN A 34 3.41 -7.13 17.39
C GLN A 34 2.66 -5.87 16.95
N ILE A 35 1.57 -6.06 16.20
CA ILE A 35 0.77 -4.96 15.68
C ILE A 35 -0.64 -5.13 16.21
N GLU A 36 -1.07 -4.15 16.99
CA GLU A 36 -2.42 -4.08 17.55
C GLU A 36 -3.01 -2.72 17.23
N ALA A 37 -4.32 -2.67 16.99
CA ALA A 37 -5.07 -1.43 16.91
C ALA A 37 -6.16 -1.44 17.97
N ASP A 38 -6.37 -0.29 18.58
CA ASP A 38 -7.45 -0.11 19.54
C ASP A 38 -8.05 1.31 19.39
N PHE A 39 -9.23 1.54 19.95
CA PHE A 39 -9.96 2.80 19.81
C PHE A 39 -9.91 3.65 21.08
N SER A 40 -9.05 3.32 22.03
CA SER A 40 -8.95 3.97 23.35
C SER A 40 -7.87 5.04 23.45
N GLY A 41 -7.06 5.23 22.42
CA GLY A 41 -5.87 6.03 22.51
C GLY A 41 -5.98 7.51 22.09
N GLY A 42 -4.96 8.31 22.42
CA GLY A 42 -4.90 9.76 22.20
C GLY A 42 -4.15 10.22 20.95
N HIS A 43 -3.39 9.35 20.27
CA HIS A 43 -2.71 9.69 19.03
C HIS A 43 -3.37 8.99 17.85
N ILE A 44 -3.77 9.78 16.87
CA ILE A 44 -4.51 9.32 15.69
C ILE A 44 -3.58 9.37 14.49
N THR A 45 -3.52 8.28 13.73
CA THR A 45 -3.03 8.32 12.35
C THR A 45 -4.22 8.22 11.40
N SER A 46 -4.24 9.04 10.37
CA SER A 46 -5.25 8.97 9.30
C SER A 46 -5.13 7.68 8.49
N ASP A 47 -3.95 7.04 8.50
CA ASP A 47 -3.58 5.99 7.55
C ASP A 47 -3.67 4.57 8.14
N ALA A 48 -4.41 4.40 9.23
CA ALA A 48 -4.65 3.10 9.86
C ALA A 48 -5.23 2.05 8.91
N GLY A 49 -6.02 2.47 7.93
CA GLY A 49 -6.58 1.62 6.89
C GLY A 49 -5.53 0.86 6.06
N LEU A 50 -4.29 1.35 5.99
CA LEU A 50 -3.18 0.68 5.31
C LEU A 50 -2.88 -0.72 5.87
N LEU A 51 -3.18 -0.98 7.15
CA LEU A 51 -3.01 -2.31 7.72
C LEU A 51 -4.02 -3.30 7.16
N LEU A 52 -5.23 -2.88 6.86
CA LEU A 52 -6.22 -3.71 6.19
C LEU A 52 -5.76 -4.04 4.77
N LEU A 53 -5.27 -3.04 4.03
CA LEU A 53 -4.68 -3.27 2.70
C LEU A 53 -3.50 -4.24 2.75
N ARG A 54 -2.65 -4.14 3.77
CA ARG A 54 -1.55 -5.08 3.98
C ARG A 54 -2.04 -6.52 4.10
N GLU A 55 -3.08 -6.77 4.88
CA GLU A 55 -3.61 -8.13 5.06
C GLU A 55 -4.28 -8.65 3.77
N VAL A 56 -5.01 -7.80 3.07
CA VAL A 56 -5.58 -8.14 1.75
C VAL A 56 -4.46 -8.43 0.74
N ASP A 57 -3.42 -7.59 0.67
CA ASP A 57 -2.30 -7.81 -0.24
C ASP A 57 -1.50 -9.08 0.09
N LYS A 58 -1.41 -9.49 1.36
CA LYS A 58 -0.82 -10.78 1.75
C LYS A 58 -1.58 -11.97 1.19
N GLN A 59 -2.91 -11.90 1.16
CA GLN A 59 -3.76 -12.96 0.62
C GLN A 59 -3.64 -13.03 -0.91
N HIS A 60 -3.79 -11.90 -1.58
CA HIS A 60 -3.89 -11.81 -3.02
C HIS A 60 -2.54 -11.62 -3.73
N ARG A 61 -1.52 -11.17 -3.01
CA ARG A 61 -0.17 -10.87 -3.53
C ARG A 61 -0.17 -9.92 -4.72
N LEU A 62 -1.14 -9.00 -4.77
CA LEU A 62 -1.35 -8.13 -5.92
C LEU A 62 -0.15 -7.24 -6.19
N THR A 63 0.39 -6.59 -5.15
CA THR A 63 1.57 -5.72 -5.30
C THR A 63 2.83 -6.49 -5.72
N GLN A 64 3.00 -7.73 -5.24
CA GLN A 64 4.08 -8.62 -5.65
C GLN A 64 3.94 -9.01 -7.13
N ARG A 65 2.73 -9.38 -7.54
CA ARG A 65 2.42 -9.73 -8.94
C ARG A 65 2.63 -8.51 -9.85
N LEU A 66 2.18 -7.32 -9.46
CA LEU A 66 2.44 -6.08 -10.19
C LEU A 66 3.94 -5.81 -10.33
N ALA A 67 4.71 -5.95 -9.25
CA ALA A 67 6.16 -5.77 -9.32
C ALA A 67 6.83 -6.76 -10.29
N SER A 68 6.31 -7.98 -10.44
CA SER A 68 6.88 -8.99 -11.33
C SER A 68 6.74 -8.67 -12.82
N VAL A 69 5.79 -7.82 -13.21
CA VAL A 69 5.59 -7.39 -14.60
C VAL A 69 6.31 -6.08 -14.94
N LEU A 70 6.87 -5.42 -13.92
CA LEU A 70 7.73 -4.24 -14.10
C LEU A 70 9.17 -4.68 -14.36
N ASN A 71 9.89 -3.88 -15.12
CA ASN A 71 11.30 -4.13 -15.39
C ASN A 71 12.19 -3.43 -14.35
N ASP A 72 13.14 -4.16 -13.78
CA ASP A 72 14.16 -3.59 -12.89
C ASP A 72 15.55 -3.81 -13.49
N SER A 73 16.07 -2.78 -14.15
CA SER A 73 17.40 -2.81 -14.77
C SER A 73 18.55 -2.48 -13.79
N ARG A 74 18.24 -2.24 -12.50
CA ARG A 74 19.23 -1.85 -11.50
C ARG A 74 20.12 -3.03 -11.12
N ASN A 75 21.38 -2.74 -10.78
CA ASN A 75 22.29 -3.75 -10.24
C ASN A 75 21.80 -4.25 -8.87
N PRO A 76 21.45 -5.55 -8.72
CA PRO A 76 20.87 -6.09 -7.49
C PRO A 76 21.72 -5.86 -6.23
N VAL A 77 23.06 -5.82 -6.39
CA VAL A 77 23.99 -5.61 -5.26
C VAL A 77 23.89 -4.20 -4.69
N LEU A 78 23.50 -3.22 -5.51
CA LEU A 78 23.42 -1.81 -5.13
C LEU A 78 21.98 -1.36 -4.78
N VAL A 79 21.00 -2.26 -4.86
CA VAL A 79 19.60 -1.94 -4.61
C VAL A 79 19.34 -1.82 -3.11
N ARG A 80 19.07 -0.60 -2.65
CA ARG A 80 18.62 -0.32 -1.28
C ARG A 80 17.13 -0.64 -1.08
N HIS A 81 16.30 -0.30 -2.06
CA HIS A 81 14.85 -0.52 -2.05
C HIS A 81 14.47 -1.46 -3.20
N LYS A 82 14.00 -2.66 -2.88
CA LYS A 82 13.56 -3.65 -3.86
C LYS A 82 12.37 -3.12 -4.65
N LEU A 83 12.23 -3.53 -5.91
CA LEU A 83 11.12 -3.12 -6.77
C LEU A 83 9.77 -3.44 -6.15
N GLU A 84 9.58 -4.64 -5.63
CA GLU A 84 8.37 -5.05 -4.92
C GLU A 84 8.01 -4.10 -3.75
N THR A 85 9.01 -3.71 -2.95
CA THR A 85 8.81 -2.78 -1.83
C THR A 85 8.36 -1.41 -2.32
N MET A 86 8.96 -0.89 -3.38
CA MET A 86 8.61 0.41 -3.96
C MET A 86 7.23 0.36 -4.62
N THR A 87 6.91 -0.71 -5.33
CA THR A 87 5.58 -0.92 -5.92
C THR A 87 4.51 -0.93 -4.84
N ARG A 88 4.71 -1.69 -3.76
CA ARG A 88 3.78 -1.73 -2.61
C ARG A 88 3.64 -0.37 -1.96
N GLN A 89 4.76 0.32 -1.71
CA GLN A 89 4.76 1.68 -1.15
C GLN A 89 3.93 2.64 -2.02
N ARG A 90 4.09 2.57 -3.33
CA ARG A 90 3.36 3.46 -4.25
C ARG A 90 1.88 3.14 -4.31
N VAL A 91 1.52 1.86 -4.45
CA VAL A 91 0.12 1.41 -4.47
C VAL A 91 -0.59 1.79 -3.17
N PHE A 92 0.05 1.56 -2.03
CA PHE A 92 -0.54 1.91 -0.73
C PHE A 92 -0.62 3.42 -0.51
N GLY A 93 0.36 4.19 -0.99
CA GLY A 93 0.30 5.65 -0.95
C GLY A 93 -0.88 6.18 -1.74
N VAL A 94 -1.08 5.73 -2.97
CA VAL A 94 -2.24 6.11 -3.80
C VAL A 94 -3.56 5.70 -3.15
N ALA A 95 -3.64 4.48 -2.61
CA ALA A 95 -4.84 4.00 -1.92
C ALA A 95 -5.18 4.79 -0.65
N ALA A 96 -4.18 5.43 -0.02
CA ALA A 96 -4.35 6.32 1.11
C ALA A 96 -4.64 7.79 0.70
N GLY A 97 -4.71 8.08 -0.60
CA GLY A 97 -4.96 9.42 -1.13
C GLY A 97 -3.71 10.25 -1.44
N TYR A 98 -2.52 9.67 -1.33
CA TYR A 98 -1.24 10.33 -1.64
C TYR A 98 -0.81 10.04 -3.09
N GLU A 99 -1.40 10.77 -4.03
CA GLU A 99 -1.11 10.60 -5.45
C GLU A 99 0.22 11.25 -5.85
N ASP A 100 0.59 12.37 -5.19
CA ASP A 100 1.82 13.08 -5.49
C ASP A 100 3.04 12.35 -4.91
N LEU A 101 4.07 12.19 -5.76
CA LEU A 101 5.35 11.63 -5.33
C LEU A 101 6.05 12.49 -4.27
N ASN A 102 5.76 13.79 -4.20
CA ASN A 102 6.33 14.68 -3.20
C ASN A 102 5.94 14.28 -1.77
N ASP A 103 4.74 13.72 -1.57
CA ASP A 103 4.26 13.27 -0.28
C ASP A 103 5.18 12.17 0.31
N HIS A 104 5.81 11.38 -0.54
CA HIS A 104 6.72 10.33 -0.13
C HIS A 104 8.02 10.84 0.52
N GLU A 105 8.32 12.14 0.50
CA GLU A 105 9.42 12.69 1.31
C GLU A 105 9.09 12.69 2.81
N ALA A 106 7.83 12.83 3.18
CA ALA A 106 7.35 12.70 4.56
C ALA A 106 6.93 11.25 4.86
N LEU A 107 6.15 10.63 3.97
CA LEU A 107 5.61 9.28 4.14
C LEU A 107 6.67 8.20 4.29
N ARG A 108 7.88 8.40 3.77
CA ARG A 108 8.98 7.44 3.94
C ARG A 108 9.35 7.19 5.40
N PHE A 109 9.02 8.11 6.29
CA PHE A 109 9.25 8.04 7.73
C PHE A 109 8.00 7.61 8.50
N ASP A 110 6.84 7.55 7.86
CA ASP A 110 5.59 7.17 8.49
C ASP A 110 5.60 5.71 8.91
N GLN A 111 5.34 5.45 10.20
CA GLN A 111 5.41 4.10 10.76
C GLN A 111 4.27 3.19 10.28
N ALA A 112 3.09 3.76 10.01
CA ALA A 112 1.97 2.98 9.49
C ALA A 112 2.26 2.49 8.08
N LEU A 113 2.75 3.37 7.20
CA LEU A 113 3.14 3.00 5.85
C LEU A 113 4.35 2.05 5.85
N GLN A 114 5.39 2.31 6.67
CA GLN A 114 6.53 1.40 6.83
C GLN A 114 6.07 0.00 7.22
N THR A 115 5.18 -0.09 8.21
CA THR A 115 4.60 -1.35 8.68
C THR A 115 3.78 -2.04 7.60
N ALA A 116 2.93 -1.30 6.90
CA ALA A 116 2.11 -1.82 5.81
C ALA A 116 2.96 -2.37 4.67
N VAL A 117 4.02 -1.66 4.30
CA VAL A 117 4.98 -2.09 3.26
C VAL A 117 5.88 -3.24 3.72
N GLY A 118 5.97 -3.50 5.02
CA GLY A 118 6.80 -4.57 5.59
C GLY A 118 8.26 -4.16 5.80
N LYS A 119 8.50 -2.90 6.21
CA LYS A 119 9.82 -2.37 6.51
C LYS A 119 9.85 -1.74 7.91
N GLU A 120 11.02 -1.84 8.56
CA GLU A 120 11.30 -1.23 9.87
C GLU A 120 12.28 -0.05 9.74
N ARG A 121 12.44 0.48 8.53
CA ARG A 121 13.35 1.58 8.19
C ARG A 121 12.75 2.45 7.11
N ASP A 122 13.40 3.58 6.85
CA ASP A 122 12.98 4.51 5.81
C ASP A 122 12.65 3.84 4.49
N LEU A 123 11.52 4.23 3.93
CA LEU A 123 11.08 3.81 2.61
C LEU A 123 11.78 4.64 1.52
N ALA A 124 11.46 4.37 0.27
CA ALA A 124 12.00 5.12 -0.86
C ALA A 124 11.45 6.55 -0.86
N GLY A 125 12.31 7.53 -1.06
CA GLY A 125 11.91 8.92 -1.27
C GLY A 125 11.46 9.17 -2.71
N LYS A 126 10.87 10.36 -2.96
CA LYS A 126 10.28 10.76 -4.24
C LYS A 126 11.17 10.51 -5.45
N SER A 127 12.43 10.88 -5.39
CA SER A 127 13.36 10.72 -6.53
C SER A 127 13.59 9.26 -6.90
N THR A 128 13.53 8.35 -5.94
CA THR A 128 13.69 6.92 -6.18
C THR A 128 12.42 6.32 -6.78
N LEU A 129 11.25 6.73 -6.30
CA LEU A 129 9.96 6.35 -6.85
C LEU A 129 9.76 6.92 -8.26
N CYS A 130 10.10 8.18 -8.48
CA CYS A 130 10.04 8.80 -9.81
C CYS A 130 10.86 8.02 -10.84
N ARG A 131 12.10 7.64 -10.50
CA ARG A 131 12.93 6.81 -11.38
C ARG A 131 12.33 5.44 -11.64
N MET A 132 11.65 4.85 -10.66
CA MET A 132 10.92 3.59 -10.85
C MET A 132 9.77 3.77 -11.85
N GLU A 133 8.96 4.80 -11.69
CA GLU A 133 7.83 5.09 -12.60
C GLU A 133 8.30 5.39 -14.02
N GLN A 134 9.39 6.14 -14.19
CA GLN A 134 9.98 6.44 -15.49
C GLN A 134 10.54 5.22 -16.23
N GLN A 135 10.80 4.11 -15.55
CA GLN A 135 11.24 2.85 -16.17
C GLN A 135 10.07 1.99 -16.66
N VAL A 136 8.83 2.37 -16.35
CA VAL A 136 7.64 1.64 -16.80
C VAL A 136 7.48 1.81 -18.29
N THR A 137 7.40 0.69 -19.00
CA THR A 137 7.22 0.64 -20.47
C THR A 137 5.76 0.37 -20.81
N ARG A 138 5.37 0.67 -22.06
CA ARG A 138 4.04 0.30 -22.56
C ARG A 138 3.77 -1.20 -22.39
N GLN A 139 4.78 -2.04 -22.61
CA GLN A 139 4.64 -3.49 -22.42
C GLN A 139 4.35 -3.85 -20.96
N SER A 140 5.00 -3.19 -20.00
CA SER A 140 4.72 -3.37 -18.57
C SER A 140 3.29 -2.97 -18.22
N VAL A 141 2.79 -1.86 -18.80
CA VAL A 141 1.41 -1.42 -18.61
C VAL A 141 0.41 -2.45 -19.13
N VAL A 142 0.61 -2.96 -20.35
CA VAL A 142 -0.26 -4.02 -20.91
C VAL A 142 -0.27 -5.25 -20.01
N LYS A 143 0.90 -5.73 -19.58
CA LYS A 143 1.00 -6.88 -18.66
C LYS A 143 0.33 -6.61 -17.30
N ALA A 144 0.40 -5.38 -16.80
CA ALA A 144 -0.28 -5.01 -15.56
C ALA A 144 -1.81 -5.08 -15.70
N HIS A 145 -2.36 -4.63 -16.84
CA HIS A 145 -3.79 -4.79 -17.14
C HIS A 145 -4.19 -6.27 -17.26
N GLU A 146 -3.43 -7.06 -18.00
CA GLU A 146 -3.66 -8.50 -18.10
C GLU A 146 -3.67 -9.18 -16.73
N LEU A 147 -2.73 -8.80 -15.86
CA LEU A 147 -2.66 -9.31 -14.50
C LEU A 147 -3.91 -8.95 -13.68
N LEU A 148 -4.41 -7.72 -13.80
CA LEU A 148 -5.62 -7.28 -13.10
C LEU A 148 -6.85 -8.06 -13.57
N TRP A 149 -7.01 -8.27 -14.87
CA TRP A 149 -8.10 -9.10 -15.40
C TRP A 149 -7.99 -10.55 -14.93
N GLN A 150 -6.81 -11.12 -15.00
CA GLN A 150 -6.57 -12.48 -14.52
C GLN A 150 -6.87 -12.57 -13.02
N HIS A 151 -6.44 -11.60 -12.24
CA HIS A 151 -6.75 -11.56 -10.82
C HIS A 151 -8.26 -11.51 -10.55
N PHE A 152 -9.01 -10.70 -11.30
CA PHE A 152 -10.47 -10.65 -11.20
C PHE A 152 -11.10 -12.02 -11.50
N ILE A 153 -10.66 -12.68 -12.58
CA ILE A 153 -11.18 -14.02 -12.97
C ILE A 153 -10.90 -15.04 -11.86
N GLU A 154 -9.70 -15.03 -11.29
CA GLU A 154 -9.28 -15.96 -10.23
C GLU A 154 -10.10 -15.81 -8.92
N GLN A 155 -10.76 -14.68 -8.71
CA GLN A 155 -11.63 -14.47 -7.54
C GLN A 155 -13.01 -15.14 -7.67
N HIS A 156 -13.35 -15.68 -8.85
CA HIS A 156 -14.64 -16.29 -9.11
C HIS A 156 -14.48 -17.79 -9.33
N GLU A 157 -15.07 -18.61 -8.45
CA GLU A 157 -15.11 -20.07 -8.63
C GLU A 157 -15.90 -20.46 -9.88
N THR A 158 -16.94 -19.70 -10.19
CA THR A 158 -17.77 -19.87 -11.38
C THR A 158 -17.96 -18.52 -12.08
N PRO A 159 -18.05 -18.49 -13.42
CA PRO A 159 -18.31 -17.24 -14.13
C PRO A 159 -19.57 -16.56 -13.60
N PRO A 160 -19.53 -15.23 -13.30
CA PRO A 160 -20.72 -14.50 -12.90
C PRO A 160 -21.76 -14.52 -14.03
N LYS A 161 -23.03 -14.60 -13.67
CA LYS A 161 -24.14 -14.62 -14.66
C LYS A 161 -24.28 -13.29 -15.40
N GLU A 162 -23.86 -12.21 -14.76
CA GLU A 162 -23.94 -10.85 -15.27
C GLU A 162 -22.73 -10.05 -14.82
N ILE A 163 -22.18 -9.24 -15.70
CA ILE A 163 -21.11 -8.30 -15.40
C ILE A 163 -21.59 -6.93 -15.84
N VAL A 164 -21.69 -6.00 -14.90
CA VAL A 164 -22.01 -4.60 -15.20
C VAL A 164 -20.69 -3.90 -15.52
N LEU A 165 -20.57 -3.36 -16.72
CA LEU A 165 -19.45 -2.54 -17.14
C LEU A 165 -19.90 -1.07 -17.10
N ASP A 166 -19.21 -0.29 -16.28
CA ASP A 166 -19.39 1.15 -16.23
C ASP A 166 -18.25 1.81 -17.02
N PHE A 167 -18.61 2.60 -18.04
CA PHE A 167 -17.66 3.32 -18.87
C PHE A 167 -17.80 4.81 -18.58
N ASP A 168 -16.87 5.33 -17.80
CA ASP A 168 -16.75 6.76 -17.55
C ASP A 168 -15.50 7.34 -18.22
N GLY A 169 -15.65 8.50 -18.84
CA GLY A 169 -14.54 9.25 -19.42
C GLY A 169 -13.84 10.06 -18.34
N THR A 170 -12.67 9.62 -17.91
CA THR A 170 -11.85 10.40 -16.98
C THR A 170 -10.92 11.31 -17.75
N ASP A 171 -11.10 12.65 -17.59
CA ASP A 171 -10.15 13.63 -18.08
C ASP A 171 -9.02 13.80 -17.07
N ILE A 172 -7.79 13.44 -17.48
CA ILE A 172 -6.59 13.60 -16.66
C ILE A 172 -5.79 14.76 -17.23
N PRO A 173 -5.90 15.97 -16.68
CA PRO A 173 -5.16 17.13 -17.16
C PRO A 173 -3.66 16.90 -16.99
N VAL A 174 -2.92 17.10 -18.07
CA VAL A 174 -1.46 16.96 -18.09
C VAL A 174 -0.83 18.34 -17.95
N HIS A 175 0.04 18.51 -16.95
CA HIS A 175 0.76 19.77 -16.71
C HIS A 175 2.18 19.68 -17.26
N GLY A 176 2.62 20.75 -17.93
CA GLY A 176 3.96 20.83 -18.53
C GLY A 176 4.14 20.02 -19.81
N ASP A 177 5.39 19.79 -20.18
CA ASP A 177 5.77 19.05 -21.40
C ASP A 177 5.99 17.57 -21.11
N GLN A 178 4.91 16.82 -20.93
CA GLN A 178 5.00 15.38 -20.72
C GLN A 178 4.97 14.64 -22.05
N PRO A 179 5.82 13.61 -22.25
CA PRO A 179 5.76 12.75 -23.42
C PRO A 179 4.39 12.07 -23.55
N GLY A 180 3.80 12.11 -24.75
CA GLY A 180 2.49 11.51 -24.99
C GLY A 180 1.28 12.40 -24.66
N LYS A 181 1.50 13.67 -24.39
CA LYS A 181 0.43 14.67 -24.28
C LYS A 181 -0.25 14.87 -25.64
N PHE A 182 -1.56 14.75 -25.68
CA PHE A 182 -2.40 15.02 -26.86
C PHE A 182 -3.29 16.20 -26.59
#